data_6d8bed447d382e55f5c35f2d004a1aac
#
_entry.id   6d8bed447d382e55f5c35f2d004a1aac
#
_cell.length_a   1.000
_cell.length_b   1.000
_cell.length_c   1.000
_cell.angle_alpha   90.00
_cell.angle_beta   90.00
_cell.angle_gamma   90.00
#
_symmetry.space_group_name_H-M   'P 1'
#
loop_
_entity.id
_entity.type
_entity.pdbx_description
1 polymer ?
#
loop_
_entity_poly.entity_id
_entity_poly.type
_entity_poly.pdbx_seq_one_letter_code
_entity_poly.pdbx_strand_id
1 'polypeptide(L)'
;MSGIIVNNVARASGTIAATPGGLDWSADVVTASTVTVEAGRGYFINTTSNACTVTLPASPEVGDQIVLADYARTWATNAVTLDSNGNNFQGEADTYTVEYSTVGQSLNIVYADSTKGWLPVSDDAVAFDHT
;
A
#
# COMPACT_ATOMS: atom_id res chain seq x y z
N MET A 1 25.18 -14.45 -16.19
CA MET A 1 24.46 -14.35 -15.57
C MET A 1 24.10 -14.08 -15.49
N SER A 2 24.37 -13.97 -15.70
CA SER A 2 23.63 -13.70 -15.12
C SER A 2 23.28 -13.48 -15.05
N GLY A 3 23.63 -13.31 -15.12
CA GLY A 3 23.01 -13.16 -14.46
C GLY A 3 22.78 -13.09 -14.34
N ILE A 4 22.87 -13.15 -14.31
CA ILE A 4 22.39 -13.22 -13.68
C ILE A 4 22.19 -13.36 -13.30
N ILE A 5 22.38 -13.36 -13.22
CA ILE A 5 21.89 -13.52 -12.42
C ILE A 5 21.65 -13.60 -12.02
N VAL A 6 21.93 -13.65 -12.06
CA VAL A 6 21.34 -13.76 -11.31
C VAL A 6 21.05 -13.96 -10.94
N ASN A 7 21.18 -14.03 -10.78
CA ASN A 7 20.63 -14.24 -10.11
C ASN A 7 20.40 -14.38 -9.68
N ASN A 8 20.59 -14.43 -9.46
CA ASN A 8 20.17 -14.47 -8.73
C ASN A 8 20.09 -14.38 -8.15
N VAL A 9 20.42 -14.49 -7.99
CA VAL A 9 20.12 -14.18 -7.32
C VAL A 9 19.92 -14.06 -6.73
N ALA A 10 19.92 -13.91 -6.40
CA ALA A 10 19.43 -13.51 -5.82
C ALA A 10 19.06 -13.60 -5.37
N ARG A 11 18.76 -13.71 -5.09
CA ARG A 11 18.20 -13.66 -4.46
C ARG A 11 18.46 -13.86 -3.47
N ALA A 12 18.97 -13.90 -3.08
CA ALA A 12 19.11 -13.82 -2.33
C ALA A 12 19.28 -13.49 -1.64
N SER A 13 19.57 -13.26 -1.38
CA SER A 13 19.49 -12.65 -0.82
C SER A 13 19.14 -12.12 -0.47
N GLY A 14 19.04 -12.09 -0.05
CA GLY A 14 18.42 -11.43 0.25
C GLY A 14 18.30 -10.57 0.11
N THR A 15 18.62 -10.22 -0.07
CA THR A 15 18.35 -9.42 -0.25
C THR A 15 17.88 -8.96 -0.85
N ILE A 16 17.72 -8.94 -1.06
CA ILE A 16 17.17 -8.47 -1.57
C ILE A 16 16.31 -8.27 -1.85
N ALA A 17 16.51 -8.63 -1.32
CA ALA A 17 15.40 -8.26 -1.49
C ALA A 17 14.72 -7.41 -2.28
N ALA A 18 14.99 -6.44 -2.32
CA ALA A 18 14.24 -5.55 -3.12
C ALA A 18 14.27 -5.99 -4.52
N THR A 19 13.30 -6.70 -4.87
CA THR A 19 13.13 -7.09 -6.25
C THR A 19 12.57 -5.92 -7.00
N PRO A 20 13.24 -5.44 -8.02
CA PRO A 20 12.73 -4.32 -8.77
C PRO A 20 11.32 -4.57 -9.24
N GLY A 21 10.42 -3.69 -8.92
CA GLY A 21 9.04 -3.81 -9.30
C GLY A 21 8.30 -4.90 -8.58
N GLY A 22 8.98 -5.63 -7.72
CA GLY A 22 8.37 -6.75 -7.04
C GLY A 22 7.84 -6.36 -5.69
N LEU A 23 6.57 -6.60 -5.48
CA LEU A 23 5.98 -6.54 -4.16
C LEU A 23 5.81 -7.94 -3.66
N ASP A 24 5.91 -8.09 -2.36
CA ASP A 24 5.64 -9.36 -1.73
C ASP A 24 4.18 -9.35 -1.30
N TRP A 25 3.34 -10.02 -2.06
CA TRP A 25 1.92 -10.05 -1.73
C TRP A 25 1.66 -10.93 -0.52
N SER A 26 0.84 -10.42 0.39
CA SER A 26 0.47 -11.17 1.57
C SER A 26 -0.27 -12.43 1.16
N ALA A 27 0.06 -13.56 1.81
CA ALA A 27 -0.57 -14.83 1.50
C ALA A 27 -2.02 -14.86 1.94
N ASP A 28 -2.38 -14.04 2.91
CA ASP A 28 -3.72 -14.04 3.47
C ASP A 28 -4.48 -12.80 3.05
N VAL A 29 -5.75 -13.01 2.67
CA VAL A 29 -6.67 -11.90 2.42
C VAL A 29 -7.05 -11.30 3.77
N VAL A 30 -7.00 -9.97 3.88
CA VAL A 30 -7.32 -9.28 5.13
C VAL A 30 -8.83 -9.18 5.27
N THR A 31 -9.36 -9.73 6.34
CA THR A 31 -10.80 -9.68 6.63
C THR A 31 -11.12 -8.97 7.94
N ALA A 32 -10.11 -8.57 8.67
CA ALA A 32 -10.28 -7.91 9.97
C ALA A 32 -10.68 -6.45 9.78
N SER A 33 -11.22 -5.86 10.84
CA SER A 33 -11.58 -4.45 10.82
C SER A 33 -10.37 -3.52 10.97
N THR A 34 -9.21 -4.07 11.34
CA THR A 34 -7.96 -3.32 11.39
C THR A 34 -6.83 -4.22 10.94
N VAL A 35 -5.82 -3.62 10.34
CA VAL A 35 -4.61 -4.35 9.95
C VAL A 35 -3.44 -3.38 9.96
N THR A 36 -2.27 -3.87 10.42
CA THR A 36 -1.04 -3.10 10.32
C THR A 36 -0.24 -3.68 9.17
N VAL A 37 0.08 -2.85 8.19
CA VAL A 37 0.74 -3.32 6.98
C VAL A 37 2.23 -3.01 7.02
N GLU A 38 2.98 -3.72 6.20
CA GLU A 38 4.43 -3.59 6.13
C GLU A 38 4.86 -3.06 4.79
N ALA A 39 5.95 -2.30 4.80
CA ALA A 39 6.52 -1.77 3.57
C ALA A 39 6.97 -2.91 2.66
N GLY A 40 6.83 -2.70 1.35
CA GLY A 40 7.23 -3.68 0.36
C GLY A 40 6.20 -4.76 0.11
N ARG A 41 4.99 -4.61 0.64
CA ARG A 41 3.97 -5.63 0.51
C ARG A 41 2.71 -5.12 -0.16
N GLY A 42 1.99 -6.05 -0.78
CA GLY A 42 0.66 -5.82 -1.30
C GLY A 42 -0.35 -6.63 -0.50
N TYR A 43 -1.55 -6.10 -0.35
CA TYR A 43 -2.60 -6.73 0.45
C TYR A 43 -3.91 -6.67 -0.29
N PHE A 44 -4.65 -7.78 -0.25
CA PHE A 44 -6.04 -7.80 -0.68
C PHE A 44 -6.90 -7.57 0.56
N ILE A 45 -7.68 -6.50 0.55
CA ILE A 45 -8.51 -6.12 1.70
C ILE A 45 -9.96 -6.46 1.39
N ASN A 46 -10.49 -7.40 2.14
CA ASN A 46 -11.87 -7.87 1.96
C ASN A 46 -12.76 -7.19 2.98
N THR A 47 -13.58 -6.25 2.52
CA THR A 47 -14.49 -5.51 3.40
C THR A 47 -15.93 -5.97 3.26
N THR A 48 -16.15 -7.23 2.87
CA THR A 48 -17.50 -7.76 2.74
C THR A 48 -18.28 -7.62 4.04
N SER A 49 -17.66 -7.93 5.17
CA SER A 49 -18.35 -7.95 6.46
C SER A 49 -18.16 -6.68 7.29
N ASN A 50 -17.13 -5.91 7.01
CA ASN A 50 -16.84 -4.70 7.82
C ASN A 50 -15.85 -3.82 7.09
N ALA A 51 -15.88 -2.54 7.43
CA ALA A 51 -14.86 -1.60 6.98
C ALA A 51 -13.50 -1.98 7.60
N CYS A 52 -12.44 -1.48 7.03
CA CYS A 52 -11.10 -1.79 7.52
C CYS A 52 -10.27 -0.53 7.70
N THR A 53 -9.64 -0.39 8.85
CA THR A 53 -8.63 0.64 9.07
C THR A 53 -7.26 0.01 8.85
N VAL A 54 -6.50 0.58 7.94
CA VAL A 54 -5.16 0.09 7.60
C VAL A 54 -4.14 1.03 8.23
N THR A 55 -3.35 0.49 9.15
CA THR A 55 -2.30 1.26 9.83
C THR A 55 -1.00 1.09 9.08
N LEU A 56 -0.44 2.20 8.63
CA LEU A 56 0.81 2.22 7.88
C LEU A 56 2.00 2.12 8.83
N PRO A 57 3.19 1.80 8.32
CA PRO A 57 4.37 1.70 9.19
C PRO A 57 4.67 3.01 9.91
N ALA A 58 5.13 2.90 11.15
CA ALA A 58 5.42 4.07 11.97
C ALA A 58 6.73 4.76 11.58
N SER A 59 7.66 3.99 11.06
CA SER A 59 9.00 4.50 10.72
C SER A 59 9.37 4.13 9.29
N PRO A 60 8.64 4.67 8.32
CA PRO A 60 8.92 4.33 6.92
C PRO A 60 10.19 4.99 6.44
N GLU A 61 10.76 4.42 5.38
CA GLU A 61 11.94 4.97 4.71
C GLU A 61 11.55 5.42 3.32
N VAL A 62 12.30 6.37 2.80
CA VAL A 62 12.07 6.87 1.45
C VAL A 62 12.07 5.72 0.45
N GLY A 63 11.03 5.67 -0.35
CA GLY A 63 10.88 4.62 -1.35
C GLY A 63 10.08 3.41 -0.89
N ASP A 64 9.71 3.35 0.38
CA ASP A 64 8.85 2.25 0.85
C ASP A 64 7.53 2.31 0.11
N GLN A 65 7.04 1.15 -0.28
CA GLN A 65 5.84 1.03 -1.12
C GLN A 65 4.86 0.04 -0.51
N ILE A 66 3.59 0.36 -0.61
CA ILE A 66 2.50 -0.52 -0.17
C ILE A 66 1.39 -0.46 -1.19
N VAL A 67 0.81 -1.60 -1.51
CA VAL A 67 -0.31 -1.69 -2.43
C VAL A 67 -1.48 -2.35 -1.71
N LEU A 68 -2.66 -1.76 -1.86
CA LEU A 68 -3.89 -2.33 -1.33
C LEU A 68 -4.87 -2.50 -2.48
N ALA A 69 -5.65 -3.56 -2.46
CA ALA A 69 -6.63 -3.82 -3.51
C ALA A 69 -7.96 -4.26 -2.92
N ASP A 70 -9.04 -3.83 -3.53
CA ASP A 70 -10.40 -4.17 -3.11
C ASP A 70 -10.73 -5.60 -3.54
N TYR A 71 -10.58 -6.54 -2.62
CA TYR A 71 -10.71 -7.96 -2.91
C TYR A 71 -12.12 -8.34 -3.37
N ALA A 72 -13.13 -7.83 -2.68
CA ALA A 72 -14.51 -8.26 -2.90
C ALA A 72 -15.35 -7.19 -3.60
N ARG A 73 -14.74 -6.12 -4.06
CA ARG A 73 -15.44 -4.99 -4.69
C ARG A 73 -16.45 -4.35 -3.74
N THR A 74 -16.08 -4.23 -2.47
CA THR A 74 -17.00 -3.76 -1.43
C THR A 74 -16.56 -2.47 -0.75
N TRP A 75 -15.49 -1.83 -1.22
CA TRP A 75 -15.00 -0.62 -0.58
C TRP A 75 -16.01 0.54 -0.65
N ALA A 76 -16.89 0.55 -1.63
CA ALA A 76 -17.93 1.60 -1.70
C ALA A 76 -18.97 1.43 -0.60
N THR A 77 -19.14 0.21 -0.09
CA THR A 77 -20.09 -0.08 0.98
C THR A 77 -19.42 -0.01 2.34
N ASN A 78 -18.25 -0.62 2.45
CA ASN A 78 -17.44 -0.64 3.67
C ASN A 78 -16.05 -0.16 3.30
N ALA A 79 -15.77 1.09 3.57
CA ALA A 79 -14.58 1.76 3.08
C ALA A 79 -13.31 1.32 3.81
N VAL A 80 -12.18 1.59 3.18
CA VAL A 80 -10.87 1.46 3.79
C VAL A 80 -10.41 2.84 4.24
N THR A 81 -10.00 2.93 5.50
CA THR A 81 -9.44 4.15 6.06
C THR A 81 -7.96 3.91 6.31
N LEU A 82 -7.12 4.85 5.92
CA LEU A 82 -5.68 4.76 6.19
C LEU A 82 -5.34 5.55 7.44
N ASP A 83 -4.59 4.91 8.32
CA ASP A 83 -4.00 5.56 9.48
C ASP A 83 -2.51 5.67 9.18
N SER A 84 -2.02 6.86 8.97
CA SER A 84 -0.62 7.07 8.58
C SER A 84 0.35 6.95 9.74
N ASN A 85 -0.17 6.68 10.94
CA ASN A 85 0.65 6.29 12.10
C ASN A 85 1.73 7.32 12.44
N GLY A 86 1.30 8.56 12.55
CA GLY A 86 2.19 9.65 12.94
C GLY A 86 2.91 10.33 11.79
N ASN A 87 2.77 9.82 10.58
CA ASN A 87 3.42 10.41 9.42
C ASN A 87 2.40 11.21 8.59
N ASN A 88 2.90 12.01 7.67
CA ASN A 88 2.02 12.76 6.78
C ASN A 88 1.51 11.88 5.64
N PHE A 89 0.40 12.28 5.07
CA PHE A 89 -0.15 11.67 3.87
C PHE A 89 -0.52 12.82 2.93
N GLN A 90 0.11 12.86 1.77
CA GLN A 90 -0.04 13.95 0.81
C GLN A 90 0.20 15.32 1.46
N GLY A 91 1.11 15.38 2.40
CA GLY A 91 1.45 16.60 3.10
C GLY A 91 0.54 16.95 4.27
N GLU A 92 -0.53 16.14 4.50
CA GLU A 92 -1.44 16.37 5.61
C GLU A 92 -1.03 15.52 6.80
N ALA A 93 -1.24 16.07 8.01
CA ALA A 93 -0.90 15.36 9.24
C ALA A 93 -1.77 14.11 9.40
N ASP A 94 -1.33 13.21 10.27
CA ASP A 94 -2.01 11.95 10.45
C ASP A 94 -3.38 12.08 11.12
N THR A 95 -3.73 13.26 11.61
CA THR A 95 -5.08 13.50 12.11
C THR A 95 -6.09 13.71 10.98
N TYR A 96 -5.60 13.89 9.76
CA TYR A 96 -6.46 14.05 8.60
C TYR A 96 -6.96 12.69 8.15
N THR A 97 -8.27 12.54 7.98
CA THR A 97 -8.85 11.25 7.61
C THR A 97 -8.65 10.98 6.13
N VAL A 98 -8.09 9.82 5.82
CA VAL A 98 -7.86 9.37 4.44
C VAL A 98 -8.71 8.12 4.23
N GLU A 99 -9.66 8.20 3.31
CA GLU A 99 -10.62 7.12 3.11
C GLU A 99 -10.71 6.76 1.63
N TYR A 100 -10.76 5.48 1.34
CA TYR A 100 -10.92 4.97 -0.03
C TYR A 100 -12.20 4.15 -0.10
N SER A 101 -13.12 4.57 -0.95
CA SER A 101 -14.46 4.02 -0.99
C SER A 101 -14.97 3.77 -2.41
N THR A 102 -14.09 3.46 -3.33
CA THR A 102 -14.45 3.20 -4.72
C THR A 102 -14.43 1.70 -5.01
N VAL A 103 -15.47 1.22 -5.67
CA VAL A 103 -15.60 -0.19 -6.03
C VAL A 103 -14.44 -0.61 -6.92
N GLY A 104 -13.79 -1.70 -6.54
CA GLY A 104 -12.71 -2.27 -7.35
C GLY A 104 -11.43 -1.47 -7.35
N GLN A 105 -11.29 -0.56 -6.43
CA GLN A 105 -10.14 0.33 -6.38
C GLN A 105 -8.87 -0.42 -5.99
N SER A 106 -7.74 0.02 -6.52
CA SER A 106 -6.44 -0.36 -5.99
C SER A 106 -5.69 0.91 -5.63
N LEU A 107 -4.86 0.81 -4.61
CA LEU A 107 -4.13 1.95 -4.08
C LEU A 107 -2.66 1.58 -3.99
N ASN A 108 -1.83 2.37 -4.64
CA ASN A 108 -0.38 2.18 -4.61
C ASN A 108 0.22 3.43 -4.01
N ILE A 109 0.83 3.31 -2.84
CA ILE A 109 1.41 4.45 -2.15
C ILE A 109 2.90 4.23 -1.90
N VAL A 110 3.64 5.33 -1.94
CA VAL A 110 5.09 5.33 -1.71
C VAL A 110 5.43 6.44 -0.72
N TYR A 111 6.30 6.14 0.21
CA TYR A 111 6.76 7.15 1.16
C TYR A 111 7.83 8.00 0.48
N ALA A 112 7.54 9.28 0.32
CA ALA A 112 8.41 10.19 -0.41
C ALA A 112 9.46 10.85 0.49
N ASP A 113 9.01 11.41 1.60
CA ASP A 113 9.89 12.07 2.58
C ASP A 113 9.06 12.45 3.80
N SER A 114 9.70 13.08 4.77
CA SER A 114 9.00 13.43 6.01
C SER A 114 8.05 14.61 5.84
N THR A 115 8.20 15.38 4.77
CA THR A 115 7.35 16.54 4.52
C THR A 115 6.02 16.14 3.91
N LYS A 116 6.06 15.33 2.87
CA LYS A 116 4.85 14.90 2.19
C LYS A 116 4.33 13.58 2.73
N GLY A 117 5.22 12.75 3.27
CA GLY A 117 4.84 11.46 3.78
C GLY A 117 4.51 10.49 2.67
N TRP A 118 3.41 9.80 2.81
CA TRP A 118 2.95 8.84 1.82
C TRP A 118 2.22 9.54 0.69
N LEU A 119 2.52 9.15 -0.55
CA LEU A 119 1.87 9.69 -1.74
C LEU A 119 1.32 8.58 -2.60
N PRO A 120 0.07 8.71 -3.06
CA PRO A 120 -0.46 7.75 -4.04
C PRO A 120 0.29 7.92 -5.36
N VAL A 121 0.72 6.79 -5.93
CA VAL A 121 1.45 6.78 -7.19
C VAL A 121 0.83 5.73 -8.08
N SER A 122 -0.19 6.09 -8.79
CA SER A 122 -0.90 5.16 -9.63
C SER A 122 -1.20 5.81 -10.96
N ASP A 123 -1.07 5.05 -12.01
CA ASP A 123 -1.42 5.55 -13.33
C ASP A 123 -2.87 5.98 -13.38
N ASP A 124 -3.70 5.26 -12.66
CA ASP A 124 -5.12 5.56 -12.68
C ASP A 124 -5.44 6.90 -12.08
N ALA A 125 -4.68 7.30 -11.10
CA ALA A 125 -4.91 8.57 -10.45
C ALA A 125 -4.80 9.71 -11.44
N VAL A 126 -3.93 9.55 -12.40
CA VAL A 126 -3.76 10.55 -13.41
C VAL A 126 -4.91 10.51 -14.39
N ALA A 127 -5.29 9.32 -14.74
CA ALA A 127 -6.26 9.15 -15.80
C ALA A 127 -7.62 9.71 -15.44
N PHE A 128 -8.06 9.54 -14.23
CA PHE A 128 -9.37 9.98 -13.91
C PHE A 128 -9.41 11.36 -13.37
N ASP A 129 -8.30 11.90 -13.45
CA ASP A 129 -8.33 13.18 -13.03
C ASP A 129 -9.15 14.03 -13.89
N HIS A 130 -9.48 13.60 -14.07
CA HIS A 130 -10.24 14.16 -14.53
C HIS A 130 -11.17 14.46 -14.11
N THR A 131 -10.95 14.12 -13.77
CA THR A 131 -11.67 14.32 -13.32
C THR A 131 -12.02 14.46 -12.97
#